data_f686c8cc4b282d6589c6828bf6efa11e
#
_entry.id   f686c8cc4b282d6589c6828bf6efa11e
#
_cell.length_a   1.000
_cell.length_b   1.000
_cell.length_c   1.000
_cell.angle_alpha   90.00
_cell.angle_beta   90.00
_cell.angle_gamma   90.00
#
_symmetry.space_group_name_H-M   'P 1'
#
loop_
_entity.id
_entity.type
_entity.pdbx_description
1 polymer ?
#
loop_
_entity_poly.entity_id
_entity_poly.type
_entity_poly.pdbx_seq_one_letter_code
_entity_poly.pdbx_strand_id
1 'polypeptide(L)'
;MYLISFLIYPTVTFIAVMLGKMTGGIRLSDTNITIKAYIGILLVQIATQFIKNIFEESVWRAYLTNQLLKLKLSDLKIYLLVGFIWWFWHLPYIMVFLSESEIYDVLPVGRLTFFLIGFIVTACWSVMYTEIFRMTKSLWPLVIAHTMEDAVINPLLLMKIVSVEKSQAIFFSLSVGIVPTILYLIVGLTIRRWRKSRNKVGE
;
A
#
# COMPACT_ATOMS: atom_id res chain seq x y z
N MET A 1 16.45 4.77 5.83
CA MET A 1 14.99 4.45 5.70
C MET A 1 14.24 5.39 4.75
N TYR A 2 14.49 6.70 4.73
CA TYR A 2 13.77 7.63 3.84
C TYR A 2 13.78 7.22 2.36
N LEU A 3 14.98 6.94 1.80
CA LEU A 3 15.12 6.46 0.43
C LEU A 3 14.40 5.13 0.19
N ILE A 4 14.48 4.20 1.15
CA ILE A 4 13.77 2.92 1.08
C ILE A 4 12.27 3.18 1.03
N SER A 5 11.73 3.99 1.93
CA SER A 5 10.30 4.34 1.97
C SER A 5 9.82 4.99 0.67
N PHE A 6 10.63 5.85 0.06
CA PHE A 6 10.33 6.46 -1.23
C PHE A 6 10.29 5.44 -2.38
N LEU A 7 11.18 4.44 -2.36
CA LEU A 7 11.35 3.50 -3.47
C LEU A 7 10.44 2.25 -3.39
N ILE A 8 9.91 1.91 -2.23
CA ILE A 8 9.11 0.67 -2.05
C ILE A 8 7.97 0.58 -3.06
N TYR A 9 7.08 1.58 -3.06
CA TYR A 9 5.89 1.53 -3.92
C TYR A 9 6.20 1.62 -5.41
N PRO A 10 7.06 2.54 -5.88
CA PRO A 10 7.47 2.54 -7.30
C PRO A 10 8.09 1.22 -7.74
N THR A 11 8.95 0.62 -6.90
CA THR A 11 9.63 -0.64 -7.24
C THR A 11 8.64 -1.81 -7.27
N VAL A 12 7.80 -1.95 -6.26
CA VAL A 12 6.80 -3.03 -6.20
C VAL A 12 5.79 -2.90 -7.33
N THR A 13 5.30 -1.69 -7.59
CA THR A 13 4.39 -1.42 -8.71
C THR A 13 5.04 -1.78 -10.04
N PHE A 14 6.29 -1.37 -10.26
CA PHE A 14 7.03 -1.73 -11.47
C PHE A 14 7.15 -3.25 -11.65
N ILE A 15 7.53 -3.97 -10.59
CA ILE A 15 7.64 -5.44 -10.63
C ILE A 15 6.28 -6.08 -10.92
N ALA A 16 5.22 -5.64 -10.25
CA ALA A 16 3.86 -6.17 -10.44
C ALA A 16 3.36 -5.93 -11.87
N VAL A 17 3.59 -4.73 -12.41
CA VAL A 17 3.24 -4.40 -13.81
C VAL A 17 4.04 -5.25 -14.80
N MET A 18 5.35 -5.43 -14.60
CA MET A 18 6.16 -6.26 -15.48
C MET A 18 5.71 -7.72 -15.46
N LEU A 19 5.51 -8.31 -14.29
CA LEU A 19 5.01 -9.67 -14.16
C LEU A 19 3.62 -9.83 -14.79
N GLY A 20 2.72 -8.89 -14.51
CA GLY A 20 1.37 -8.89 -15.07
C GLY A 20 1.38 -8.77 -16.60
N LYS A 21 2.28 -7.93 -17.16
CA LYS A 21 2.47 -7.82 -18.61
C LYS A 21 2.99 -9.13 -19.23
N MET A 22 3.98 -9.76 -18.60
CA MET A 22 4.54 -11.03 -19.09
C MET A 22 3.52 -12.17 -19.10
N THR A 23 2.57 -12.16 -18.17
CA THR A 23 1.51 -13.18 -18.05
C THR A 23 0.22 -12.82 -18.79
N GLY A 24 0.15 -11.64 -19.43
CA GLY A 24 -1.06 -11.14 -20.08
C GLY A 24 -2.13 -10.61 -19.12
N GLY A 25 -1.82 -10.52 -17.82
CA GLY A 25 -2.72 -10.01 -16.80
C GLY A 25 -2.78 -8.49 -16.71
N ILE A 26 -1.80 -7.79 -17.28
CA ILE A 26 -1.76 -6.32 -17.36
C ILE A 26 -1.49 -5.90 -18.80
N ARG A 27 -2.26 -4.90 -19.26
CA ARG A 27 -2.03 -4.19 -20.51
C ARG A 27 -1.66 -2.74 -20.20
N LEU A 28 -0.68 -2.23 -20.93
CA LEU A 28 -0.38 -0.80 -20.99
C LEU A 28 -1.19 -0.20 -22.12
N SER A 29 -1.99 0.81 -21.80
CA SER A 29 -2.81 1.48 -22.80
C SER A 29 -1.97 2.49 -23.59
N ASP A 30 -2.22 2.59 -24.87
CA ASP A 30 -1.72 3.69 -25.71
C ASP A 30 -2.50 4.96 -25.35
N THR A 31 -2.13 5.57 -24.23
CA THR A 31 -2.72 6.85 -23.82
C THR A 31 -2.01 7.97 -24.55
N ASN A 32 -2.77 8.97 -25.02
CA ASN A 32 -2.20 10.22 -25.57
C ASN A 32 -1.57 11.11 -24.47
N ILE A 33 -1.27 10.54 -23.29
CA ILE A 33 -0.68 11.26 -22.18
C ILE A 33 0.81 11.42 -22.42
N THR A 34 1.26 12.66 -22.61
CA THR A 34 2.67 12.95 -22.72
C THR A 34 3.39 12.70 -21.40
N ILE A 35 4.67 12.34 -21.45
CA ILE A 35 5.52 12.19 -20.26
C ILE A 35 5.47 13.47 -19.39
N LYS A 36 5.47 14.64 -20.00
CA LYS A 36 5.38 15.93 -19.30
C LYS A 36 4.05 16.06 -18.53
N ALA A 37 2.93 15.68 -19.13
CA ALA A 37 1.62 15.70 -18.48
C ALA A 37 1.58 14.72 -17.31
N TYR A 38 2.10 13.50 -17.48
CA TYR A 38 2.17 12.51 -16.42
C TYR A 38 3.01 13.00 -15.23
N ILE A 39 4.20 13.57 -15.50
CA ILE A 39 5.06 14.15 -14.43
C ILE A 39 4.32 15.27 -13.69
N GLY A 40 3.60 16.15 -14.40
CA GLY A 40 2.80 17.19 -13.77
C GLY A 40 1.75 16.64 -12.82
N ILE A 41 1.02 15.60 -13.24
CA ILE A 41 0.01 14.93 -12.41
C ILE A 41 0.68 14.26 -11.20
N LEU A 42 1.77 13.55 -11.40
CA LEU A 42 2.52 12.89 -10.33
C LEU A 42 2.97 13.90 -9.27
N LEU A 43 3.50 15.05 -9.66
CA LEU A 43 3.92 16.10 -8.72
C LEU A 43 2.74 16.65 -7.91
N VAL A 44 1.60 16.89 -8.55
CA VAL A 44 0.37 17.35 -7.86
C VAL A 44 -0.11 16.26 -6.88
N GLN A 45 -0.12 15.00 -7.30
CA GLN A 45 -0.48 13.88 -6.43
C GLN A 45 0.47 13.75 -5.25
N ILE A 46 1.78 13.85 -5.46
CA ILE A 46 2.75 13.84 -4.36
C ILE A 46 2.44 14.96 -3.36
N ALA A 47 2.19 16.18 -3.81
CA ALA A 47 1.93 17.30 -2.92
C ALA A 47 0.64 17.13 -2.11
N THR A 48 -0.47 16.73 -2.77
CA THR A 48 -1.77 16.56 -2.12
C THR A 48 -1.79 15.35 -1.18
N GLN A 49 -1.26 14.23 -1.63
CA GLN A 49 -1.22 13.00 -0.83
C GLN A 49 -0.24 13.13 0.35
N PHE A 50 0.84 13.88 0.19
CA PHE A 50 1.75 14.14 1.31
C PHE A 50 1.04 14.84 2.47
N ILE A 51 0.24 15.86 2.20
CA ILE A 51 -0.54 16.57 3.22
C ILE A 51 -1.57 15.62 3.87
N LYS A 52 -2.35 14.89 3.06
CA LYS A 52 -3.33 13.90 3.55
C LYS A 52 -2.64 12.87 4.47
N ASN A 53 -1.52 12.31 4.03
CA ASN A 53 -0.87 11.21 4.70
C ASN A 53 -0.11 11.62 5.97
N ILE A 54 0.19 12.91 6.19
CA ILE A 54 0.62 13.41 7.50
C ILE A 54 -0.46 13.11 8.56
N PHE A 55 -1.72 13.40 8.26
CA PHE A 55 -2.83 13.17 9.20
C PHE A 55 -3.07 11.67 9.39
N GLU A 56 -3.13 10.89 8.31
CA GLU A 56 -3.39 9.46 8.40
C GLU A 56 -2.29 8.73 9.18
N GLU A 57 -1.03 8.97 8.86
CA GLU A 57 0.09 8.30 9.53
C GLU A 57 0.25 8.76 10.99
N SER A 58 -0.18 9.98 11.32
CA SER A 58 -0.25 10.43 12.71
C SER A 58 -1.19 9.56 13.54
N VAL A 59 -2.32 9.15 12.98
CA VAL A 59 -3.28 8.25 13.64
C VAL A 59 -2.76 6.81 13.67
N TRP A 60 -2.36 6.27 12.51
CA TRP A 60 -2.06 4.84 12.38
C TRP A 60 -0.73 4.46 13.04
N ARG A 61 0.30 5.30 12.92
CA ARG A 61 1.66 4.94 13.37
C ARG A 61 2.10 5.73 14.58
N ALA A 62 1.98 7.05 14.56
CA ALA A 62 2.40 7.84 15.70
C ALA A 62 1.51 7.58 16.94
N TYR A 63 0.22 7.36 16.76
CA TYR A 63 -0.67 7.04 17.88
C TYR A 63 -0.93 5.53 18.02
N LEU A 64 -1.73 4.90 17.14
CA LEU A 64 -2.21 3.52 17.30
C LEU A 64 -1.07 2.52 17.46
N THR A 65 -0.17 2.46 16.47
CA THR A 65 0.96 1.52 16.50
C THR A 65 1.82 1.75 17.73
N ASN A 66 2.10 3.02 18.08
CA ASN A 66 2.91 3.36 19.24
C ASN A 66 2.25 2.91 20.57
N GLN A 67 0.94 3.04 20.70
CA GLN A 67 0.23 2.55 21.90
C GLN A 67 0.24 1.01 21.96
N LEU A 68 -0.02 0.32 20.84
CA LEU A 68 0.01 -1.14 20.79
C LEU A 68 1.39 -1.71 21.14
N LEU A 69 2.46 -1.02 20.76
CA LEU A 69 3.82 -1.43 21.11
C LEU A 69 4.09 -1.42 22.62
N LYS A 70 3.42 -0.57 23.39
CA LYS A 70 3.55 -0.50 24.85
C LYS A 70 2.88 -1.69 25.55
N LEU A 71 1.92 -2.35 24.91
CA LEU A 71 1.16 -3.48 25.48
C LEU A 71 1.93 -4.80 25.46
N LYS A 72 3.19 -4.82 25.01
CA LYS A 72 4.04 -6.03 24.93
C LYS A 72 3.40 -7.20 24.17
N LEU A 73 2.53 -6.90 23.20
CA LEU A 73 1.90 -7.89 22.34
C LEU A 73 2.93 -8.50 21.38
N SER A 74 2.64 -9.72 20.91
CA SER A 74 3.48 -10.33 19.86
C SER A 74 3.42 -9.51 18.57
N ASP A 75 4.49 -9.57 17.77
CA ASP A 75 4.57 -8.86 16.49
C ASP A 75 3.33 -9.13 15.62
N LEU A 76 2.92 -10.41 15.51
CA LEU A 76 1.76 -10.79 14.70
C LEU A 76 0.47 -10.12 15.19
N LYS A 77 0.22 -10.09 16.50
CA LYS A 77 -0.98 -9.43 17.05
C LYS A 77 -0.99 -7.93 16.72
N ILE A 78 0.17 -7.27 16.79
CA ILE A 78 0.29 -5.85 16.43
C ILE A 78 -0.04 -5.63 14.96
N TYR A 79 0.53 -6.44 14.05
CA TYR A 79 0.26 -6.31 12.61
C TYR A 79 -1.22 -6.52 12.29
N LEU A 80 -1.83 -7.56 12.85
CA LEU A 80 -3.25 -7.86 12.64
C LEU A 80 -4.15 -6.73 13.18
N LEU A 81 -3.88 -6.22 14.39
CA LEU A 81 -4.68 -5.13 14.98
C LEU A 81 -4.53 -3.83 14.18
N VAL A 82 -3.30 -3.47 13.81
CA VAL A 82 -3.07 -2.25 13.02
C VAL A 82 -3.74 -2.39 11.65
N GLY A 83 -3.55 -3.52 10.96
CA GLY A 83 -4.16 -3.76 9.65
C GLY A 83 -5.69 -3.79 9.72
N PHE A 84 -6.26 -4.45 10.73
CA PHE A 84 -7.70 -4.51 10.94
C PHE A 84 -8.30 -3.13 11.16
N ILE A 85 -7.77 -2.35 12.12
CA ILE A 85 -8.31 -1.03 12.46
C ILE A 85 -8.13 -0.06 11.28
N TRP A 86 -6.97 -0.09 10.61
CA TRP A 86 -6.71 0.73 9.43
C TRP A 86 -7.68 0.42 8.28
N TRP A 87 -7.93 -0.87 7.98
CA TRP A 87 -8.89 -1.24 6.95
C TRP A 87 -10.32 -0.94 7.35
N PHE A 88 -10.68 -1.19 8.60
CA PHE A 88 -12.03 -0.91 9.10
C PHE A 88 -12.40 0.57 9.00
N TRP A 89 -11.43 1.46 9.08
CA TRP A 89 -11.61 2.89 8.82
C TRP A 89 -12.17 3.17 7.41
N HIS A 90 -11.87 2.34 6.43
CA HIS A 90 -12.38 2.47 5.08
C HIS A 90 -13.81 1.95 4.90
N LEU A 91 -14.41 1.33 5.93
CA LEU A 91 -15.77 0.77 5.84
C LEU A 91 -16.81 1.78 5.34
N PRO A 92 -16.95 3.00 5.89
CA PRO A 92 -17.93 3.97 5.41
C PRO A 92 -17.68 4.33 3.93
N TYR A 93 -16.42 4.54 3.55
CA TYR A 93 -16.06 4.86 2.18
C TYR A 93 -16.44 3.73 1.22
N ILE A 94 -16.09 2.49 1.53
CA ILE A 94 -16.37 1.33 0.68
C ILE A 94 -17.86 1.03 0.62
N MET A 95 -18.58 1.16 1.72
CA MET A 95 -19.99 0.77 1.79
C MET A 95 -20.94 1.82 1.22
N VAL A 96 -20.58 3.11 1.31
CA VAL A 96 -21.48 4.22 0.99
C VAL A 96 -21.04 5.01 -0.24
N PHE A 97 -19.75 5.34 -0.33
CA PHE A 97 -19.25 6.28 -1.33
C PHE A 97 -18.71 5.62 -2.59
N LEU A 98 -18.03 4.47 -2.44
CA LEU A 98 -17.45 3.77 -3.58
C LEU A 98 -18.53 3.06 -4.39
N SER A 99 -18.61 3.32 -5.69
CA SER A 99 -19.60 2.70 -6.57
C SER A 99 -19.26 1.21 -6.83
N GLU A 100 -20.29 0.42 -7.18
CA GLU A 100 -20.09 -0.99 -7.56
C GLU A 100 -19.16 -1.13 -8.78
N SER A 101 -19.24 -0.19 -9.73
CA SER A 101 -18.39 -0.19 -10.92
C SER A 101 -16.93 0.07 -10.57
N GLU A 102 -16.65 0.99 -9.65
CA GLU A 102 -15.27 1.25 -9.20
C GLU A 102 -14.68 0.05 -8.47
N ILE A 103 -15.46 -0.62 -7.60
CA ILE A 103 -15.04 -1.86 -6.97
C ILE A 103 -14.72 -2.92 -8.03
N TYR A 104 -15.63 -3.10 -9.01
CA TYR A 104 -15.49 -4.09 -10.06
C TYR A 104 -14.31 -3.81 -11.01
N ASP A 105 -13.93 -2.55 -11.18
CA ASP A 105 -12.75 -2.18 -11.97
C ASP A 105 -11.44 -2.49 -11.23
N VAL A 106 -11.42 -2.42 -9.91
CA VAL A 106 -10.26 -2.79 -9.08
C VAL A 106 -10.16 -4.31 -8.90
N LEU A 107 -11.28 -4.94 -8.58
CA LEU A 107 -11.40 -6.38 -8.40
C LEU A 107 -12.84 -6.81 -8.72
N PRO A 108 -13.07 -7.74 -9.68
CA PRO A 108 -14.41 -8.13 -10.12
C PRO A 108 -15.12 -9.04 -9.13
N VAL A 109 -15.41 -8.51 -7.96
CA VAL A 109 -16.12 -9.18 -6.84
C VAL A 109 -17.17 -8.26 -6.24
N GLY A 110 -18.11 -8.81 -5.50
CA GLY A 110 -19.08 -8.01 -4.77
C GLY A 110 -18.43 -7.20 -3.62
N ARG A 111 -19.06 -6.09 -3.25
CA ARG A 111 -18.62 -5.12 -2.23
C ARG A 111 -18.17 -5.76 -0.92
N LEU A 112 -18.97 -6.68 -0.37
CA LEU A 112 -18.62 -7.37 0.89
C LEU A 112 -17.35 -8.22 0.73
N THR A 113 -17.22 -8.95 -0.38
CA THR A 113 -16.03 -9.76 -0.67
C THR A 113 -14.80 -8.87 -0.82
N PHE A 114 -14.93 -7.74 -1.53
CA PHE A 114 -13.87 -6.73 -1.65
C PHE A 114 -13.42 -6.24 -0.27
N PHE A 115 -14.38 -5.89 0.58
CA PHE A 115 -14.09 -5.45 1.94
C PHE A 115 -13.37 -6.52 2.78
N LEU A 116 -13.79 -7.78 2.68
CA LEU A 116 -13.14 -8.88 3.41
C LEU A 116 -11.71 -9.17 2.91
N ILE A 117 -11.47 -9.09 1.60
CA ILE A 117 -10.13 -9.24 1.01
C ILE A 117 -9.20 -8.14 1.53
N GLY A 118 -9.67 -6.92 1.63
CA GLY A 118 -8.88 -5.79 2.09
C GLY A 118 -8.31 -5.94 3.49
N PHE A 119 -8.96 -6.67 4.40
CA PHE A 119 -8.37 -7.01 5.70
C PHE A 119 -7.07 -7.80 5.57
N ILE A 120 -7.04 -8.76 4.65
CA ILE A 120 -5.85 -9.59 4.42
C ILE A 120 -4.73 -8.72 3.85
N VAL A 121 -5.06 -7.88 2.87
CA VAL A 121 -4.12 -6.97 2.21
C VAL A 121 -3.50 -6.00 3.22
N THR A 122 -4.32 -5.29 3.97
CA THR A 122 -3.83 -4.30 4.94
C THR A 122 -3.13 -4.93 6.13
N ALA A 123 -3.49 -6.15 6.54
CA ALA A 123 -2.72 -6.91 7.52
C ALA A 123 -1.31 -7.20 7.02
N CYS A 124 -1.14 -7.58 5.75
CA CYS A 124 0.17 -7.77 5.13
C CYS A 124 0.96 -6.45 5.03
N TRP A 125 0.31 -5.37 4.60
CA TRP A 125 0.93 -4.04 4.50
C TRP A 125 1.34 -3.50 5.88
N SER A 126 0.53 -3.74 6.90
CA SER A 126 0.83 -3.29 8.26
C SER A 126 2.14 -3.84 8.82
N VAL A 127 2.60 -5.00 8.34
CA VAL A 127 3.93 -5.53 8.69
C VAL A 127 5.01 -4.54 8.28
N MET A 128 5.01 -4.11 7.02
CA MET A 128 6.00 -3.18 6.48
C MET A 128 5.95 -1.82 7.20
N TYR A 129 4.78 -1.23 7.32
CA TYR A 129 4.60 0.06 7.99
C TYR A 129 5.01 0.03 9.45
N THR A 130 4.59 -1.02 10.19
CA THR A 130 4.94 -1.17 11.60
C THR A 130 6.45 -1.34 11.79
N GLU A 131 7.11 -2.09 10.91
CA GLU A 131 8.54 -2.33 11.03
C GLU A 131 9.37 -1.11 10.63
N ILE A 132 8.94 -0.32 9.64
CA ILE A 132 9.55 0.98 9.33
C ILE A 132 9.44 1.90 10.56
N PHE A 133 8.26 1.98 11.19
CA PHE A 133 8.08 2.78 12.40
C PHE A 133 8.97 2.32 13.55
N ARG A 134 9.06 1.01 13.79
CA ARG A 134 9.94 0.43 14.82
C ARG A 134 11.41 0.75 14.61
N MET A 135 11.85 0.75 13.34
CA MET A 135 13.23 1.03 12.97
C MET A 135 13.60 2.50 13.12
N THR A 136 12.66 3.39 12.80
CA THR A 136 12.94 4.82 12.69
C THR A 136 12.46 5.63 13.88
N LYS A 137 11.44 5.15 14.58
CA LYS A 137 10.69 5.90 15.60
C LYS A 137 10.20 7.27 15.09
N SER A 138 10.02 7.37 13.78
CA SER A 138 9.67 8.61 13.07
C SER A 138 8.47 8.38 12.17
N LEU A 139 7.62 9.39 12.08
CA LEU A 139 6.46 9.45 11.19
C LEU A 139 6.86 9.62 9.72
N TRP A 140 7.89 10.40 9.45
CA TRP A 140 8.20 10.87 8.10
C TRP A 140 8.49 9.80 7.05
N PRO A 141 9.25 8.72 7.34
CA PRO A 141 9.42 7.64 6.38
C PRO A 141 8.11 6.98 5.96
N LEU A 142 7.13 6.95 6.85
CA LEU A 142 5.81 6.37 6.62
C LEU A 142 4.91 7.28 5.79
N VAL A 143 4.93 8.58 6.10
CA VAL A 143 4.27 9.60 5.26
C VAL A 143 4.80 9.53 3.83
N ILE A 144 6.12 9.42 3.65
CA ILE A 144 6.72 9.27 2.32
C ILE A 144 6.26 7.98 1.63
N ALA A 145 6.29 6.84 2.33
CA ALA A 145 5.85 5.57 1.76
C ALA A 145 4.39 5.62 1.31
N HIS A 146 3.49 6.09 2.17
CA HIS A 146 2.06 6.20 1.88
C HIS A 146 1.78 7.22 0.75
N THR A 147 2.51 8.34 0.75
CA THR A 147 2.44 9.31 -0.35
C THR A 147 2.82 8.69 -1.69
N MET A 148 3.88 7.87 -1.71
CA MET A 148 4.30 7.19 -2.93
C MET A 148 3.33 6.08 -3.36
N GLU A 149 2.64 5.46 -2.41
CA GLU A 149 1.52 4.55 -2.73
C GLU A 149 0.46 5.27 -3.55
N ASP A 150 -0.15 6.27 -2.96
CA ASP A 150 -1.24 7.02 -3.56
C ASP A 150 -0.83 7.71 -4.87
N ALA A 151 0.33 8.38 -4.86
CA ALA A 151 0.78 9.19 -5.98
C ALA A 151 1.21 8.36 -7.21
N VAL A 152 1.70 7.14 -7.00
CA VAL A 152 2.13 6.26 -8.11
C VAL A 152 0.97 5.41 -8.62
N ILE A 153 0.21 4.77 -7.72
CA ILE A 153 -0.81 3.80 -8.10
C ILE A 153 -2.06 4.50 -8.65
N ASN A 154 -2.56 5.53 -7.97
CA ASN A 154 -3.81 6.17 -8.36
C ASN A 154 -3.80 6.73 -9.79
N PRO A 155 -2.79 7.50 -10.24
CA PRO A 155 -2.77 7.97 -11.62
C PRO A 155 -2.68 6.84 -12.66
N LEU A 156 -1.94 5.76 -12.37
CA LEU A 156 -1.85 4.62 -13.28
C LEU A 156 -3.21 3.98 -13.54
N LEU A 157 -4.05 3.87 -12.51
CA LEU A 157 -5.37 3.27 -12.58
C LEU A 157 -6.42 4.27 -13.10
N LEU A 158 -6.51 5.46 -12.53
CA LEU A 158 -7.53 6.47 -12.86
C LEU A 158 -7.41 6.97 -14.30
N MET A 159 -6.19 7.12 -14.80
CA MET A 159 -5.91 7.52 -16.19
C MET A 159 -5.88 6.35 -17.15
N LYS A 160 -6.16 5.13 -16.66
CA LYS A 160 -6.14 3.89 -17.44
C LYS A 160 -4.82 3.66 -18.21
N ILE A 161 -3.70 4.15 -17.66
CA ILE A 161 -2.36 3.87 -18.19
C ILE A 161 -2.06 2.39 -18.05
N VAL A 162 -2.49 1.81 -16.93
CA VAL A 162 -2.43 0.38 -16.64
C VAL A 162 -3.86 -0.14 -16.56
N SER A 163 -4.16 -1.16 -17.34
CA SER A 163 -5.42 -1.90 -17.30
C SER A 163 -5.14 -3.34 -16.86
N VAL A 164 -5.86 -3.79 -15.84
CA VAL A 164 -5.74 -5.17 -15.34
C VAL A 164 -6.85 -6.02 -15.96
N GLU A 165 -6.49 -7.17 -16.53
CA GLU A 165 -7.44 -8.13 -17.07
C GLU A 165 -8.32 -8.69 -15.93
N LYS A 166 -9.63 -8.63 -16.09
CA LYS A 166 -10.60 -9.00 -15.03
C LYS A 166 -10.40 -10.43 -14.51
N SER A 167 -10.08 -11.37 -15.41
CA SER A 167 -9.79 -12.77 -15.05
C SER A 167 -8.52 -12.94 -14.19
N GLN A 168 -7.62 -11.97 -14.21
CA GLN A 168 -6.36 -11.99 -13.47
C GLN A 168 -6.26 -10.87 -12.41
N ALA A 169 -7.33 -10.14 -12.19
CA ALA A 169 -7.34 -9.01 -11.25
C ALA A 169 -7.02 -9.44 -9.81
N ILE A 170 -7.42 -10.64 -9.40
CA ILE A 170 -7.06 -11.19 -8.08
C ILE A 170 -5.55 -11.30 -7.88
N PHE A 171 -4.79 -11.52 -8.94
CA PHE A 171 -3.33 -11.61 -8.88
C PHE A 171 -2.65 -10.26 -9.03
N PHE A 172 -3.10 -9.42 -9.97
CA PHE A 172 -2.37 -8.25 -10.46
C PHE A 172 -3.02 -6.90 -10.16
N SER A 173 -4.18 -6.84 -9.48
CA SER A 173 -4.71 -5.56 -9.00
C SER A 173 -3.63 -4.85 -8.19
N LEU A 174 -3.27 -3.62 -8.57
CA LEU A 174 -2.18 -2.88 -7.93
C LEU A 174 -2.49 -2.52 -6.47
N SER A 175 -3.78 -2.43 -6.12
CA SER A 175 -4.23 -2.07 -4.77
C SER A 175 -4.48 -3.28 -3.88
N VAL A 176 -5.08 -4.37 -4.40
CA VAL A 176 -5.53 -5.50 -3.60
C VAL A 176 -5.10 -6.87 -4.15
N GLY A 177 -4.27 -6.89 -5.18
CA GLY A 177 -3.81 -8.14 -5.81
C GLY A 177 -2.84 -8.93 -4.94
N ILE A 178 -2.81 -10.24 -5.15
CA ILE A 178 -1.93 -11.17 -4.42
C ILE A 178 -0.46 -10.83 -4.65
N VAL A 179 -0.05 -10.57 -5.90
CA VAL A 179 1.36 -10.31 -6.24
C VAL A 179 1.91 -9.08 -5.51
N PRO A 180 1.33 -7.87 -5.63
CA PRO A 180 1.83 -6.72 -4.87
C PRO A 180 1.73 -6.92 -3.36
N THR A 181 0.66 -7.56 -2.86
CA THR A 181 0.51 -7.85 -1.42
C THR A 181 1.64 -8.72 -0.87
N ILE A 182 2.01 -9.79 -1.59
CA ILE A 182 3.13 -10.65 -1.20
C ILE A 182 4.46 -9.88 -1.25
N LEU A 183 4.67 -9.05 -2.27
CA LEU A 183 5.89 -8.25 -2.37
C LEU A 183 6.01 -7.27 -1.20
N TYR A 184 4.94 -6.57 -0.81
CA TYR A 184 4.95 -5.70 0.37
C TYR A 184 5.18 -6.48 1.67
N LEU A 185 4.59 -7.67 1.80
CA LEU A 185 4.85 -8.54 2.94
C LEU A 185 6.32 -8.97 3.02
N ILE A 186 6.93 -9.34 1.89
CA ILE A 186 8.35 -9.70 1.81
C ILE A 186 9.22 -8.53 2.25
N VAL A 187 8.93 -7.31 1.76
CA VAL A 187 9.63 -6.09 2.19
C VAL A 187 9.51 -5.91 3.71
N GLY A 188 8.29 -6.02 4.25
CA GLY A 188 8.03 -5.89 5.68
C GLY A 188 8.79 -6.93 6.52
N LEU A 189 8.77 -8.20 6.10
CA LEU A 189 9.51 -9.28 6.79
C LEU A 189 11.02 -9.10 6.68
N THR A 190 11.52 -8.54 5.59
CA THR A 190 12.95 -8.23 5.42
C THR A 190 13.37 -7.12 6.37
N ILE A 191 12.58 -6.04 6.48
CA ILE A 191 12.84 -4.96 7.45
C ILE A 191 12.77 -5.50 8.88
N ARG A 192 11.81 -6.39 9.19
CA ARG A 192 11.72 -7.06 10.49
C ARG A 192 12.97 -7.87 10.83
N ARG A 193 13.48 -8.65 9.86
CA ARG A 193 14.73 -9.40 10.05
C ARG A 193 15.90 -8.47 10.32
N TRP A 194 16.00 -7.40 9.56
CA TRP A 194 17.04 -6.37 9.73
C TRP A 194 16.95 -5.71 11.12
N ARG A 195 15.77 -5.30 11.57
CA ARG A 195 15.58 -4.77 12.93
C ARG A 195 16.05 -5.74 14.02
N LYS A 196 15.63 -7.02 13.89
CA LYS A 196 16.01 -8.05 14.88
C LYS A 196 17.51 -8.32 14.90
N SER A 197 18.20 -8.28 13.75
CA SER A 197 19.66 -8.47 13.72
C SER A 197 20.39 -7.31 14.39
N ARG A 198 19.92 -6.08 14.21
CA ARG A 198 20.55 -4.90 14.86
C ARG A 198 20.43 -4.93 16.38
N ASN A 199 19.31 -5.38 16.90
CA ASN A 199 19.11 -5.48 18.36
C ASN A 199 20.00 -6.54 19.01
N LYS A 200 20.37 -7.62 18.27
CA LYS A 200 21.30 -8.64 18.77
C LYS A 200 22.77 -8.21 18.81
N VAL A 201 23.14 -7.20 18.04
CA VAL A 201 24.52 -6.68 17.99
C VAL A 201 24.75 -5.58 19.04
N GLY A 202 23.67 -5.05 19.61
CA GLY A 202 23.70 -3.99 20.64
C GLY A 202 23.58 -4.51 22.09
N GLU A 203 23.42 -5.83 22.26
CA GLU A 203 23.52 -6.58 23.54
C GLU A 203 24.91 -7.21 23.68
#